data_b23d2b273b45618e65367b3f11746d67
#
_entry.id   b23d2b273b45618e65367b3f11746d67
#
_cell.length_a   1.000
_cell.length_b   1.000
_cell.length_c   1.000
_cell.angle_alpha   90.00
_cell.angle_beta   90.00
_cell.angle_gamma   90.00
#
_symmetry.space_group_name_H-M   'P 1'
#
loop_
_entity.id
_entity.type
_entity.pdbx_description
1 polymer ?
#
loop_
_entity_poly.entity_id
_entity_poly.type
_entity_poly.pdbx_seq_one_letter_code
_entity_poly.pdbx_strand_id
1 'polypeptide(L)'
;MDAALIRQLIQQRLWDRRLPHERSVELWSGPGAGTCDGCGEPILMHQTMTIRIDVEDWGGLRFHTECFAIWDDERLKRAARTARNQSIPFHDSPPRS
;
A
#
# COMPACT_ATOMS: atom_id res chain seq x y z
N MET A 1 -17.55 -0.10 -5.37
CA MET A 1 -16.96 1.22 -5.07
C MET A 1 -16.08 1.64 -6.23
N ASP A 2 -16.05 2.91 -6.54
CA ASP A 2 -15.28 3.43 -7.65
C ASP A 2 -13.77 3.36 -7.36
N ALA A 3 -12.98 2.97 -8.35
CA ALA A 3 -11.53 2.84 -8.19
C ALA A 3 -10.87 4.16 -7.78
N ALA A 4 -11.36 5.28 -8.30
CA ALA A 4 -10.81 6.59 -7.92
C ALA A 4 -11.05 6.89 -6.45
N LEU A 5 -12.20 6.51 -5.93
CA LEU A 5 -12.54 6.71 -4.52
C LEU A 5 -11.69 5.79 -3.63
N ILE A 6 -11.49 4.55 -4.05
CA ILE A 6 -10.62 3.62 -3.32
C ILE A 6 -9.21 4.18 -3.26
N ARG A 7 -8.71 4.71 -4.36
CA ARG A 7 -7.37 5.28 -4.41
C ARG A 7 -7.23 6.46 -3.45
N GLN A 8 -8.24 7.32 -3.37
CA GLN A 8 -8.24 8.43 -2.43
C GLN A 8 -8.17 7.95 -0.98
N LEU A 9 -8.97 6.93 -0.65
CA LEU A 9 -8.97 6.37 0.70
C LEU A 9 -7.62 5.78 1.05
N ILE A 10 -7.02 5.05 0.12
CA ILE A 10 -5.72 4.44 0.34
C ILE A 10 -4.64 5.51 0.49
N GLN A 11 -4.67 6.55 -0.33
CA GLN A 11 -3.74 7.67 -0.21
C GLN A 11 -3.84 8.31 1.17
N GLN A 12 -5.05 8.51 1.65
CA GLN A 12 -5.26 9.10 2.96
C GLN A 12 -4.75 8.20 4.08
N ARG A 13 -4.99 6.91 3.97
CA ARG A 13 -4.52 5.95 4.97
C ARG A 13 -3.01 5.79 4.97
N LEU A 14 -2.38 5.93 3.83
CA LEU A 14 -0.93 5.99 3.76
C LEU A 14 -0.41 7.25 4.44
N TRP A 15 -1.07 8.37 4.19
CA TRP A 15 -0.71 9.65 4.80
C TRP A 15 -0.85 9.58 6.33
N ASP A 16 -1.94 8.98 6.82
CA ASP A 16 -2.21 8.85 8.26
C ASP A 16 -1.41 7.73 8.92
N ARG A 17 -0.62 7.01 8.16
CA ARG A 17 0.16 5.86 8.61
C ARG A 17 -0.69 4.70 9.11
N ARG A 18 -1.92 4.61 8.65
CA ARG A 18 -2.77 3.45 8.91
C ARG A 18 -2.40 2.27 8.03
N LEU A 19 -1.80 2.56 6.88
CA LEU A 19 -1.29 1.53 5.98
C LEU A 19 0.23 1.67 5.91
N PRO A 20 0.95 0.55 5.84
CA PRO A 20 2.40 0.58 5.79
C PRO A 20 2.90 1.15 4.46
N HIS A 21 4.08 1.72 4.51
CA HIS A 21 4.77 2.24 3.33
C HIS A 21 5.77 1.23 2.80
N GLU A 22 6.12 0.25 3.60
CA GLU A 22 7.14 -0.73 3.26
C GLU A 22 6.58 -1.78 2.31
N ARG A 23 7.47 -2.38 1.56
CA ARG A 23 7.14 -3.47 0.67
C ARG A 23 6.61 -4.66 1.47
N SER A 24 5.71 -5.41 0.85
CA SER A 24 5.20 -6.64 1.47
C SER A 24 6.31 -7.66 1.62
N VAL A 25 6.34 -8.32 2.77
CA VAL A 25 7.29 -9.39 3.04
C VAL A 25 6.73 -10.71 2.57
N GLU A 26 5.48 -10.98 2.91
CA GLU A 26 4.84 -12.23 2.53
C GLU A 26 3.38 -11.95 2.16
N LEU A 27 2.92 -12.62 1.11
CA LEU A 27 1.55 -12.47 0.63
C LEU A 27 0.85 -13.81 0.61
N TRP A 28 -0.42 -13.79 0.93
CA TRP A 28 -1.30 -14.93 0.84
C TRP A 28 -2.56 -14.51 0.12
N SER A 29 -3.13 -15.42 -0.63
CA SER A 29 -4.30 -15.12 -1.46
C SER A 29 -5.33 -16.23 -1.29
N GLY A 30 -6.60 -15.86 -1.25
CA GLY A 30 -7.66 -16.84 -1.06
C GLY A 30 -9.05 -16.21 -1.08
N PRO A 31 -10.06 -16.98 -0.63
CA PRO A 31 -11.43 -16.47 -0.59
C PRO A 31 -11.57 -15.32 0.41
N GLY A 32 -12.49 -14.42 0.11
CA GLY A 32 -12.70 -13.24 0.93
C GLY A 32 -13.24 -13.54 2.31
N ALA A 33 -12.84 -12.72 3.28
CA ALA A 33 -13.35 -12.75 4.64
C ALA A 33 -12.94 -11.47 5.34
N GLY A 34 -13.74 -11.03 6.28
CA GLY A 34 -13.42 -9.85 7.08
C GLY A 34 -13.59 -8.56 6.33
N THR A 35 -12.82 -7.56 6.73
CA THR A 35 -12.93 -6.20 6.22
C THR A 35 -11.62 -5.81 5.53
N CYS A 36 -11.73 -5.13 4.40
CA CYS A 36 -10.57 -4.65 3.66
C CYS A 36 -9.93 -3.46 4.38
N ASP A 37 -8.65 -3.56 4.66
CA ASP A 37 -7.93 -2.46 5.32
C ASP A 37 -7.65 -1.29 4.37
N GLY A 38 -7.79 -1.51 3.08
CA GLY A 38 -7.61 -0.44 2.10
C GLY A 38 -8.84 0.43 1.94
N CYS A 39 -9.99 -0.17 1.67
CA CYS A 39 -11.21 0.60 1.39
C CYS A 39 -12.23 0.60 2.52
N GLY A 40 -12.07 -0.28 3.52
CA GLY A 40 -12.98 -0.33 4.64
C GLY A 40 -14.25 -1.13 4.40
N GLU A 41 -14.41 -1.70 3.22
CA GLU A 41 -15.61 -2.49 2.89
C GLU A 41 -15.38 -3.97 3.18
N PRO A 42 -16.45 -4.73 3.44
CA PRO A 42 -16.29 -6.17 3.68
C PRO A 42 -15.75 -6.88 2.45
N ILE A 43 -14.94 -7.90 2.68
CA ILE A 43 -14.44 -8.75 1.63
C ILE A 43 -15.31 -9.98 1.59
N LEU A 44 -16.16 -10.09 0.57
CA LEU A 44 -17.14 -11.16 0.47
C LEU A 44 -16.48 -12.46 0.05
N MET A 45 -17.10 -13.58 0.42
CA MET A 45 -16.52 -14.90 0.19
C MET A 45 -16.22 -15.17 -1.28
N HIS A 46 -17.04 -14.64 -2.19
CA HIS A 46 -16.83 -14.84 -3.63
C HIS A 46 -15.78 -13.93 -4.23
N GLN A 47 -15.27 -12.98 -3.45
CA GLN A 47 -14.21 -12.08 -3.91
C GLN A 47 -12.86 -12.66 -3.54
N THR A 48 -11.83 -12.32 -4.30
CA THR A 48 -10.47 -12.73 -4.00
C THR A 48 -9.85 -11.74 -3.02
N MET A 49 -9.22 -12.27 -1.99
CA MET A 49 -8.58 -11.48 -0.95
C MET A 49 -7.07 -11.70 -0.99
N THR A 50 -6.33 -10.63 -0.78
CA THR A 50 -4.89 -10.70 -0.60
C THR A 50 -4.55 -10.28 0.83
N ILE A 51 -3.78 -11.10 1.53
CA ILE A 51 -3.34 -10.79 2.88
C ILE A 51 -1.86 -10.48 2.84
N ARG A 52 -1.49 -9.32 3.37
CA ARG A 52 -0.10 -8.96 3.58
C ARG A 52 0.27 -9.33 5.01
N ILE A 53 1.24 -10.19 5.16
CA ILE A 53 1.68 -10.65 6.47
C ILE A 53 2.99 -9.95 6.83
N ASP A 54 3.02 -9.36 8.00
CA ASP A 54 4.21 -8.73 8.54
C ASP A 54 4.81 -9.69 9.56
N VAL A 55 6.07 -10.04 9.35
CA VAL A 55 6.75 -11.00 10.21
C VAL A 55 6.97 -10.46 11.62
N GLU A 56 7.11 -9.16 11.75
CA GLU A 56 7.46 -8.56 13.03
C GLU A 56 6.31 -8.55 14.03
N ASP A 57 5.12 -8.23 13.59
CA ASP A 57 3.98 -8.13 14.49
C ASP A 57 2.94 -9.22 14.29
N TRP A 58 3.17 -10.12 13.34
CA TRP A 58 2.27 -11.23 13.00
C TRP A 58 0.87 -10.76 12.63
N GLY A 59 0.72 -9.47 12.40
CA GLY A 59 -0.54 -8.90 11.96
C GLY A 59 -0.68 -9.05 10.46
N GLY A 60 -1.88 -9.40 10.02
CA GLY A 60 -2.18 -9.47 8.62
C GLY A 60 -3.07 -8.29 8.23
N LEU A 61 -2.73 -7.64 7.14
CA LEU A 61 -3.61 -6.66 6.52
C LEU A 61 -4.35 -7.36 5.39
N ARG A 62 -5.66 -7.22 5.38
CA ARG A 62 -6.51 -7.84 4.39
C ARG A 62 -6.95 -6.83 3.36
N PHE A 63 -6.89 -7.21 2.11
CA PHE A 63 -7.29 -6.34 1.01
C PHE A 63 -8.13 -7.12 0.01
N HIS A 64 -9.13 -6.45 -0.58
CA HIS A 64 -9.55 -6.91 -1.90
C HIS A 64 -8.32 -6.92 -2.78
N THR A 65 -8.20 -7.88 -3.68
CA THR A 65 -7.01 -7.96 -4.55
C THR A 65 -6.78 -6.67 -5.33
N GLU A 66 -7.85 -6.02 -5.78
CA GLU A 66 -7.75 -4.74 -6.48
C GLU A 66 -7.23 -3.64 -5.54
N CYS A 67 -7.68 -3.63 -4.30
CA CYS A 67 -7.24 -2.64 -3.32
C CYS A 67 -5.77 -2.83 -2.98
N PHE A 68 -5.33 -4.08 -2.91
CA PHE A 68 -3.92 -4.37 -2.68
C PHE A 68 -3.05 -3.79 -3.82
N ALA A 69 -3.50 -3.98 -5.06
CA ALA A 69 -2.78 -3.45 -6.21
C ALA A 69 -2.68 -1.93 -6.16
N ILE A 70 -3.76 -1.27 -5.75
CA ILE A 70 -3.78 0.19 -5.63
C ILE A 70 -2.85 0.64 -4.51
N TRP A 71 -2.88 -0.04 -3.36
CA TRP A 71 -1.99 0.28 -2.24
C TRP A 71 -0.53 0.13 -2.66
N ASP A 72 -0.19 -0.97 -3.33
CA ASP A 72 1.18 -1.22 -3.76
C ASP A 72 1.66 -0.14 -4.73
N ASP A 73 0.80 0.25 -5.67
CA ASP A 73 1.11 1.31 -6.62
C ASP A 73 1.32 2.65 -5.92
N GLU A 74 0.46 2.99 -4.97
CA GLU A 74 0.56 4.26 -4.27
C GLU A 74 1.78 4.33 -3.36
N ARG A 75 2.13 3.25 -2.67
CA ARG A 75 3.31 3.26 -1.84
C ARG A 75 4.59 3.39 -2.68
N LEU A 76 4.60 2.77 -3.86
CA LEU A 76 5.74 2.89 -4.77
C LEU A 76 5.89 4.33 -5.27
N LYS A 77 4.79 4.98 -5.60
CA LYS A 77 4.82 6.37 -6.03
C LYS A 77 5.37 7.28 -4.93
N ARG A 78 4.96 7.06 -3.69
CA ARG A 78 5.44 7.85 -2.57
C ARG A 78 6.93 7.61 -2.32
N ALA A 79 7.37 6.37 -2.39
CA ALA A 79 8.79 6.05 -2.21
C ALA A 79 9.65 6.69 -3.28
N ALA A 80 9.19 6.64 -4.53
CA ALA A 80 9.91 7.27 -5.64
C ALA A 80 9.99 8.78 -5.48
N ARG A 81 8.89 9.40 -5.03
CA ARG A 81 8.85 10.84 -4.81
C ARG A 81 9.81 11.25 -3.70
N THR A 82 9.82 10.51 -2.61
CA THR A 82 10.71 10.78 -1.49
C THR A 82 12.17 10.62 -1.89
N ALA A 83 12.49 9.56 -2.59
CA ALA A 83 13.86 9.34 -3.06
C ALA A 83 14.32 10.45 -4.00
N ARG A 84 13.43 10.89 -4.88
CA ARG A 84 13.75 11.97 -5.81
C ARG A 84 14.04 13.27 -5.07
N ASN A 85 13.22 13.57 -4.07
CA ASN A 85 13.41 14.79 -3.29
C ASN A 85 14.70 14.76 -2.48
N GLN A 86 15.07 13.60 -2.00
CA GLN A 86 16.32 13.46 -1.25
C GLN A 86 17.55 13.52 -2.14
N SER A 87 17.41 13.07 -3.37
CA SER A 87 18.56 13.02 -4.28
C SER A 87 18.95 14.38 -4.85
N ILE A 88 17.98 15.24 -5.07
CA ILE A 88 18.22 16.50 -5.76
C ILE A 88 19.33 17.33 -5.12
N PRO A 89 19.34 17.54 -3.80
CA PRO A 89 20.42 18.35 -3.21
C PRO A 89 21.82 17.79 -3.43
N PHE A 90 21.92 16.48 -3.48
CA PHE A 90 23.23 15.86 -3.69
C PHE A 90 23.75 16.03 -5.10
N HIS A 91 22.85 16.05 -6.05
CA HIS A 91 23.27 16.21 -7.44
C HIS A 91 23.83 17.58 -7.70
N ASP A 92 23.34 18.53 -7.00
CA ASP A 92 23.79 19.91 -7.20
C ASP A 92 25.21 20.12 -6.72
N SER A 93 25.58 19.34 -5.79
CA SER A 93 26.92 19.48 -5.32
C SER A 93 27.82 18.65 -6.17
N PRO A 94 28.23 18.69 -6.70
CA PRO A 94 29.12 18.19 -7.17
C PRO A 94 29.53 17.93 -7.99
N PRO A 95 29.09 18.08 -8.07
CA PRO A 95 29.35 17.82 -8.62
C PRO A 95 30.14 17.66 -8.66
N ARG A 96 30.14 17.57 -8.43
CA ARG A 96 30.49 17.41 -8.26
C ARG A 96 31.09 17.51 -8.70
N SER A 97 31.06 17.89 -8.68
CA SER A 97 31.43 18.05 -9.08
C SER A 97 31.78 17.89 -9.50
#